data_46b2a073a30e768fc2a05b55663c5859
#
_entry.id   46b2a073a30e768fc2a05b55663c5859
#
_cell.length_a   1.000
_cell.length_b   1.000
_cell.length_c   1.000
_cell.angle_alpha   90.00
_cell.angle_beta   90.00
_cell.angle_gamma   90.00
#
_symmetry.space_group_name_H-M   'P 1'
#
loop_
_entity.id
_entity.type
_entity.pdbx_description
1 polymer ?
#
loop_
_entity_poly.entity_id
_entity_poly.type
_entity_poly.pdbx_seq_one_letter_code
_entity_poly.pdbx_strand_id
1 'polypeptide(L)'
;MSAPAPGGPTDRPFSDIARAFGAGEADAQAVYERFLGARFWCEAGDRPGVQALAGVVPAFTSEAELAAARGAVRWFSTTGADLLDLLPRGYQLVVDRNGHVPLRLRPEAIRRRAVVEIDWRS
;
A
#
# COMPACT_ATOMS: atom_id res chain seq x y z
N MET A 1 -26.43 -11.92 -3.69
CA MET A 1 -25.81 -11.84 -3.50
C MET A 1 -25.01 -12.07 -3.38
N SER A 2 -24.70 -12.16 -3.47
CA SER A 2 -23.96 -12.38 -3.25
C SER A 2 -23.05 -12.24 -2.93
N ALA A 3 -22.88 -12.17 -2.59
CA ALA A 3 -21.90 -11.87 -2.16
C ALA A 3 -21.05 -12.68 -2.06
N PRO A 4 -20.14 -12.45 -2.21
CA PRO A 4 -19.16 -13.13 -2.25
C PRO A 4 -18.87 -13.71 -1.10
N ALA A 5 -18.36 -14.53 -1.17
CA ALA A 5 -17.86 -15.16 -0.32
C ALA A 5 -17.12 -14.59 0.49
N PRO A 6 -17.41 -14.22 1.11
CA PRO A 6 -16.70 -13.64 1.85
C PRO A 6 -16.07 -14.40 2.67
N GLY A 7 -15.61 -14.17 3.44
CA GLY A 7 -15.01 -14.90 4.24
C GLY A 7 -13.71 -15.29 3.96
N GLY A 8 -13.24 -15.12 2.90
CA GLY A 8 -11.89 -15.42 2.63
C GLY A 8 -11.00 -14.35 3.18
N PRO A 9 -9.78 -14.68 3.58
CA PRO A 9 -8.86 -13.67 4.05
C PRO A 9 -8.63 -12.60 3.00
N THR A 10 -8.72 -12.94 1.74
CA THR A 10 -8.48 -11.99 0.68
C THR A 10 -9.61 -10.99 0.52
N ASP A 11 -10.76 -11.22 1.17
CA ASP A 11 -11.86 -10.28 1.10
C ASP A 11 -11.77 -9.18 2.12
N ARG A 12 -10.84 -9.24 3.02
CA ARG A 12 -10.72 -8.21 4.04
C ARG A 12 -9.91 -7.04 3.52
N PRO A 13 -10.21 -5.83 3.96
CA PRO A 13 -9.41 -4.68 3.57
C PRO A 13 -7.95 -4.87 3.96
N PHE A 14 -7.07 -4.34 3.14
CA PHE A 14 -5.65 -4.43 3.45
C PHE A 14 -5.34 -3.80 4.82
N SER A 15 -6.08 -2.79 5.22
CA SER A 15 -5.86 -2.14 6.50
C SER A 15 -6.00 -3.11 7.68
N ASP A 16 -6.78 -4.19 7.53
CA ASP A 16 -6.91 -5.17 8.60
C ASP A 16 -5.60 -5.93 8.82
N ILE A 17 -4.94 -6.35 7.74
CA ILE A 17 -3.67 -7.07 7.91
C ILE A 17 -2.58 -6.10 8.35
N ALA A 18 -2.65 -4.84 7.93
CA ALA A 18 -1.69 -3.83 8.40
C ALA A 18 -1.82 -3.61 9.90
N ARG A 19 -3.06 -3.56 10.38
CA ARG A 19 -3.29 -3.39 11.83
C ARG A 19 -2.79 -4.60 12.60
N ALA A 20 -3.05 -5.80 12.07
CA ALA A 20 -2.57 -7.03 12.72
C ALA A 20 -1.05 -7.06 12.76
N PHE A 21 -0.39 -6.60 11.70
CA PHE A 21 1.06 -6.51 11.67
C PHE A 21 1.57 -5.54 12.74
N GLY A 22 0.91 -4.39 12.86
CA GLY A 22 1.30 -3.41 13.87
C GLY A 22 1.10 -3.91 15.29
N ALA A 23 0.16 -4.82 15.49
CA ALA A 23 -0.09 -5.42 16.80
C ALA A 23 0.76 -6.67 17.05
N GLY A 24 1.61 -7.05 16.12
CA GLY A 24 2.43 -8.25 16.29
C GLY A 24 1.70 -9.54 16.01
N GLU A 25 0.53 -9.47 15.38
CA GLU A 25 -0.32 -10.63 15.12
C GLU A 25 -0.22 -11.15 13.70
N ALA A 26 0.58 -10.53 12.86
CA ALA A 26 0.82 -10.98 11.50
C ALA A 26 2.28 -10.70 11.17
N ASP A 27 2.87 -11.52 10.32
CA ASP A 27 4.27 -11.31 9.94
C ASP A 27 4.37 -10.56 8.60
N ALA A 28 5.57 -10.17 8.26
CA ALA A 28 5.80 -9.37 7.05
C ALA A 28 5.42 -10.13 5.79
N GLN A 29 5.61 -11.45 5.77
CA GLN A 29 5.27 -12.24 4.59
C GLN A 29 3.76 -12.22 4.34
N ALA A 30 2.97 -12.32 5.41
CA ALA A 30 1.51 -12.26 5.28
C ALA A 30 1.06 -10.92 4.75
N VAL A 31 1.68 -9.84 5.21
CA VAL A 31 1.36 -8.50 4.74
C VAL A 31 1.70 -8.39 3.25
N TYR A 32 2.86 -8.88 2.86
CA TYR A 32 3.30 -8.80 1.46
C TYR A 32 2.33 -9.54 0.54
N GLU A 33 1.92 -10.74 0.94
CA GLU A 33 1.01 -11.53 0.12
C GLU A 33 -0.33 -10.83 -0.06
N ARG A 34 -0.83 -10.25 1.00
CA ARG A 34 -2.09 -9.50 0.91
C ARG A 34 -1.91 -8.23 0.09
N PHE A 35 -0.74 -7.61 0.19
CA PHE A 35 -0.45 -6.40 -0.56
C PHE A 35 -0.55 -6.65 -2.07
N LEU A 36 -0.04 -7.75 -2.54
CA LEU A 36 0.00 -8.01 -3.99
C LEU A 36 -1.39 -8.00 -4.62
N GLY A 37 -2.39 -8.51 -3.92
CA GLY A 37 -3.74 -8.56 -4.45
C GLY A 37 -4.64 -7.43 -4.02
N ALA A 38 -4.19 -6.57 -3.14
CA ALA A 38 -5.01 -5.47 -2.66
C ALA A 38 -4.98 -4.31 -3.65
N ARG A 39 -5.96 -3.45 -3.55
CA ARG A 39 -6.04 -2.28 -4.43
C ARG A 39 -5.64 -1.04 -3.65
N PHE A 40 -4.87 -0.19 -4.32
CA PHE A 40 -4.38 1.03 -3.72
C PHE A 40 -4.70 2.22 -4.61
N TRP A 41 -4.75 3.39 -4.02
CA TRP A 41 -5.02 4.66 -4.69
C TRP A 41 -3.77 5.52 -4.59
N CYS A 42 -3.37 6.10 -5.71
CA CYS A 42 -2.17 6.94 -5.78
C CYS A 42 -2.50 8.23 -6.49
N GLU A 43 -1.82 9.29 -6.11
CA GLU A 43 -1.98 10.57 -6.80
C GLU A 43 -1.43 10.44 -8.22
N ALA A 44 -2.18 10.95 -9.19
CA ALA A 44 -1.78 10.94 -10.58
C ALA A 44 -1.12 12.27 -10.92
N GLY A 45 0.03 12.21 -11.57
CA GLY A 45 0.72 13.41 -11.99
C GLY A 45 0.45 13.71 -13.45
N ASP A 46 1.24 14.63 -14.00
CA ASP A 46 1.12 15.01 -15.40
C ASP A 46 1.68 13.94 -16.33
N ARG A 47 2.50 13.05 -15.81
CA ARG A 47 3.10 11.97 -16.58
C ARG A 47 2.56 10.65 -16.08
N PRO A 48 2.54 9.62 -16.95
CA PRO A 48 2.14 8.30 -16.49
C PRO A 48 3.07 7.80 -15.39
N GLY A 49 2.54 6.97 -14.52
CA GLY A 49 3.31 6.37 -13.46
C GLY A 49 3.03 7.00 -12.12
N VAL A 50 3.83 6.65 -11.15
CA VAL A 50 3.60 7.08 -9.78
C VAL A 50 4.24 8.43 -9.53
N GLN A 51 3.65 9.20 -8.62
CA GLN A 51 4.24 10.42 -8.12
C GLN A 51 5.11 10.06 -6.94
N ALA A 52 6.32 10.60 -6.94
CA ALA A 52 7.25 10.33 -5.85
C ALA A 52 7.78 11.63 -5.29
N LEU A 53 8.12 11.62 -4.01
CA LEU A 53 8.72 12.76 -3.36
C LEU A 53 9.87 12.24 -2.52
N ALA A 54 11.08 12.68 -2.85
CA ALA A 54 12.28 12.28 -2.12
C ALA A 54 12.47 10.75 -2.09
N GLY A 55 12.16 10.08 -3.18
CA GLY A 55 12.34 8.63 -3.27
C GLY A 55 11.24 7.82 -2.63
N VAL A 56 10.15 8.47 -2.21
CA VAL A 56 9.04 7.79 -1.56
C VAL A 56 7.77 7.99 -2.39
N VAL A 57 7.05 6.91 -2.62
CA VAL A 57 5.78 6.95 -3.33
C VAL A 57 4.68 6.68 -2.32
N PRO A 58 3.79 7.64 -2.08
CA PRO A 58 2.66 7.42 -1.18
C PRO A 58 1.57 6.63 -1.89
N ALA A 59 1.00 5.66 -1.20
CA ALA A 59 -0.15 4.91 -1.67
C ALA A 59 -1.17 4.86 -0.54
N PHE A 60 -2.43 4.68 -0.90
CA PHE A 60 -3.50 4.75 0.09
C PHE A 60 -4.46 3.59 -0.11
N THR A 61 -5.05 3.12 0.96
CA THR A 61 -5.93 1.96 0.90
C THR A 61 -7.34 2.32 0.46
N SER A 62 -7.64 3.60 0.32
CA SER A 62 -8.94 4.05 -0.18
C SER A 62 -8.83 5.44 -0.76
N GLU A 63 -9.81 5.82 -1.54
CA GLU A 63 -9.88 7.18 -2.06
C GLU A 63 -10.00 8.17 -0.89
N ALA A 64 -10.73 7.80 0.14
CA ALA A 64 -10.91 8.68 1.30
C ALA A 64 -9.59 8.94 2.01
N GLU A 65 -8.73 7.91 2.13
CA GLU A 65 -7.41 8.11 2.76
C GLU A 65 -6.54 9.03 1.90
N LEU A 66 -6.59 8.87 0.59
CA LEU A 66 -5.86 9.75 -0.31
C LEU A 66 -6.34 11.18 -0.16
N ALA A 67 -7.64 11.40 -0.17
CA ALA A 67 -8.20 12.74 -0.05
C ALA A 67 -7.85 13.38 1.29
N ALA A 68 -7.85 12.59 2.35
CA ALA A 68 -7.49 13.11 3.67
C ALA A 68 -6.03 13.56 3.71
N ALA A 69 -5.16 12.90 2.97
CA ALA A 69 -3.74 13.22 2.98
C ALA A 69 -3.38 14.30 1.96
N ARG A 70 -4.03 14.31 0.81
CA ARG A 70 -3.60 15.14 -0.31
C ARG A 70 -4.67 16.12 -0.80
N GLY A 71 -5.89 16.01 -0.30
CA GLY A 71 -6.97 16.86 -0.76
C GLY A 71 -7.52 16.39 -2.09
N ALA A 72 -8.14 17.28 -2.82
CA ALA A 72 -8.78 16.96 -4.09
C ALA A 72 -7.73 16.92 -5.18
N VAL A 73 -7.18 15.77 -5.45
CA VAL A 73 -6.18 15.58 -6.50
C VAL A 73 -6.66 14.52 -7.47
N ARG A 74 -6.08 14.50 -8.65
CA ARG A 74 -6.34 13.41 -9.57
C ARG A 74 -5.68 12.16 -9.02
N TRP A 75 -6.29 11.01 -9.23
CA TRP A 75 -5.75 9.77 -8.71
C TRP A 75 -5.98 8.64 -9.70
N PHE A 76 -5.24 7.57 -9.52
CA PHE A 76 -5.49 6.30 -10.19
C PHE A 76 -5.45 5.20 -9.15
N SER A 77 -6.03 4.06 -9.49
CA SER A 77 -6.04 2.93 -8.58
C SER A 77 -5.49 1.70 -9.31
N THR A 78 -4.76 0.88 -8.57
CA THR A 78 -4.11 -0.28 -9.15
C THR A 78 -3.88 -1.32 -8.05
N THR A 79 -3.50 -2.52 -8.44
CA THR A 79 -3.17 -3.54 -7.43
C THR A 79 -1.77 -3.31 -6.90
N GLY A 80 -1.48 -3.90 -5.74
CA GLY A 80 -0.13 -3.83 -5.19
C GLY A 80 0.92 -4.40 -6.12
N ALA A 81 0.60 -5.52 -6.79
CA ALA A 81 1.53 -6.12 -7.74
C ALA A 81 1.88 -5.18 -8.88
N ASP A 82 0.87 -4.54 -9.46
CA ASP A 82 1.12 -3.59 -10.55
C ASP A 82 1.82 -2.35 -10.04
N LEU A 83 1.52 -1.94 -8.81
CA LEU A 83 2.17 -0.79 -8.21
C LEU A 83 3.67 -1.01 -8.05
N LEU A 84 4.08 -2.21 -7.66
CA LEU A 84 5.51 -2.52 -7.57
C LEU A 84 6.20 -2.40 -8.93
N ASP A 85 5.51 -2.78 -9.99
CA ASP A 85 6.09 -2.66 -11.33
C ASP A 85 6.23 -1.21 -11.76
N LEU A 86 5.45 -0.31 -11.19
CA LEU A 86 5.54 1.11 -11.53
C LEU A 86 6.63 1.84 -10.74
N LEU A 87 7.14 1.24 -9.68
CA LEU A 87 8.12 1.93 -8.84
C LEU A 87 9.48 1.97 -9.52
N PRO A 88 10.10 3.14 -9.65
CA PRO A 88 11.47 3.19 -10.12
C PRO A 88 12.42 2.50 -9.16
N ARG A 89 13.55 2.08 -9.68
CA ARG A 89 14.54 1.41 -8.84
C ARG A 89 14.99 2.36 -7.71
N GLY A 90 15.08 1.80 -6.54
CA GLY A 90 15.52 2.57 -5.37
C GLY A 90 14.44 3.33 -4.65
N TYR A 91 13.23 3.37 -5.21
CA TYR A 91 12.15 4.07 -4.56
C TYR A 91 11.46 3.15 -3.58
N GLN A 92 10.86 3.73 -2.56
CA GLN A 92 10.12 3.01 -1.53
C GLN A 92 8.66 3.40 -1.59
N LEU A 93 7.81 2.50 -1.11
CA LEU A 93 6.38 2.74 -1.06
C LEU A 93 5.98 2.92 0.40
N VAL A 94 5.18 3.93 0.69
CA VAL A 94 4.60 4.10 2.02
C VAL A 94 3.10 4.10 1.89
N VAL A 95 2.44 3.16 2.57
CA VAL A 95 1.00 2.98 2.50
C VAL A 95 0.37 3.67 3.69
N ASP A 96 -0.62 4.51 3.42
CA ASP A 96 -1.41 5.21 4.45
C ASP A 96 -0.53 5.93 5.46
N ARG A 97 0.31 6.82 4.96
CA ARG A 97 1.28 7.50 5.82
C ARG A 97 0.64 8.28 6.97
N ASN A 98 -0.62 8.66 6.83
CA ASN A 98 -1.35 9.33 7.88
C ASN A 98 -2.33 8.41 8.59
N GLY A 99 -2.27 7.11 8.33
CA GLY A 99 -3.16 6.15 8.95
C GLY A 99 -2.65 5.65 10.29
N HIS A 100 -3.38 4.71 10.87
CA HIS A 100 -3.02 4.17 12.18
C HIS A 100 -1.73 3.36 12.10
N VAL A 101 -1.51 2.64 11.01
CA VAL A 101 -0.32 1.82 10.86
C VAL A 101 0.26 2.09 9.47
N PRO A 102 1.08 3.13 9.34
CA PRO A 102 1.72 3.40 8.06
C PRO A 102 2.79 2.35 7.80
N LEU A 103 2.75 1.77 6.62
CA LEU A 103 3.68 0.71 6.26
C LEU A 103 4.66 1.18 5.19
N ARG A 104 5.89 0.73 5.29
CA ARG A 104 6.92 1.01 4.30
C ARG A 104 7.33 -0.28 3.63
N LEU A 105 7.35 -0.28 2.31
CA LEU A 105 7.79 -1.43 1.53
C LEU A 105 8.96 -1.03 0.65
N ARG A 106 9.96 -1.89 0.58
CA ARG A 106 11.17 -1.65 -0.21
C ARG A 106 11.22 -2.66 -1.34
N PRO A 107 11.05 -2.22 -2.58
CA PRO A 107 10.90 -3.15 -3.70
C PRO A 107 12.09 -4.09 -3.93
N GLU A 108 13.30 -3.61 -3.74
CA GLU A 108 14.46 -4.45 -3.97
C GLU A 108 14.50 -5.65 -3.05
N ALA A 109 14.08 -5.45 -1.83
CA ALA A 109 14.03 -6.54 -0.87
C ALA A 109 12.84 -7.44 -1.14
N ILE A 110 11.76 -6.88 -1.58
CA ILE A 110 10.55 -7.64 -1.83
C ILE A 110 10.77 -8.71 -2.89
N ARG A 111 11.61 -8.43 -3.88
CA ARG A 111 11.86 -9.41 -4.94
C ARG A 111 12.47 -10.69 -4.42
N ARG A 112 13.15 -10.65 -3.30
CA ARG A 112 13.78 -11.81 -2.72
C ARG A 112 12.94 -12.37 -1.59
N ARG A 113 12.40 -11.51 -0.78
CA ARG A 113 11.51 -11.86 0.29
C ARG A 113 10.85 -10.59 0.78
N ALA A 114 9.77 -10.74 1.49
CA ALA A 114 9.03 -9.60 1.96
C ALA A 114 9.83 -8.80 2.97
N VAL A 115 9.90 -7.51 2.76
CA VAL A 115 10.42 -6.59 3.75
C VAL A 115 9.38 -5.52 3.93
N VAL A 116 8.64 -5.63 5.01
CA VAL A 116 7.56 -4.71 5.34
C VAL A 116 7.85 -4.20 6.74
N GLU A 117 7.78 -2.90 6.92
CA GLU A 117 8.06 -2.28 8.20
C GLU A 117 7.00 -1.25 8.52
N ILE A 118 6.86 -0.94 9.78
CA ILE A 118 6.04 0.20 10.17
C ILE A 118 6.88 1.45 9.94
N ASP A 119 6.29 2.46 9.33
CA ASP A 119 7.00 3.69 9.04
C ASP A 119 6.93 4.59 10.28
N TRP A 120 8.01 4.65 11.01
CA TRP A 120 8.06 5.39 12.27
C TRP A 120 8.44 6.85 12.12
N ARG A 121 8.54 7.35 10.90
CA ARG A 121 8.88 8.74 10.76
C ARG A 121 7.79 9.58 11.38
N SER A 122 8.14 10.57 11.99
CA SER A 122 7.15 11.40 12.66
C SER A 122 6.72 12.57 11.84
#